data_c06158a6ab849dddb2d43226d6ca8512
#
_entry.id   c06158a6ab849dddb2d43226d6ca8512
#
_cell.length_a   1.000
_cell.length_b   1.000
_cell.length_c   1.000
_cell.angle_alpha   90.00
_cell.angle_beta   90.00
_cell.angle_gamma   90.00
#
_symmetry.space_group_name_H-M   'P 1'
#
loop_
_entity.id
_entity.type
_entity.pdbx_description
1 polymer ?
#
loop_
_entity_poly.entity_id
_entity_poly.type
_entity_poly.pdbx_seq_one_letter_code
_entity_poly.pdbx_strand_id
1 'polypeptide(L)'
;MTNLQIQNPLSELLQKRGQNREMGLYSCCSANEYVIRAALRRAKDRDTVVLVEATANQVNQNGGYTGMTPVAFRAFLNRLAEEENFPIDKLLCGGDHLGPLTWTHLPEAEAMKNAGELIRSYVLA
;
A
#
# COMPACT_ATOMS: atom_id res chain seq x y z
N MET A 1 -8.80 31.01 -4.96
CA MET A 1 -8.75 29.63 -4.37
C MET A 1 -8.11 28.73 -5.41
N THR A 2 -6.82 28.50 -5.27
CA THR A 2 -6.05 27.62 -6.16
C THR A 2 -6.45 26.18 -5.87
N ASN A 3 -7.16 25.53 -6.78
CA ASN A 3 -7.36 24.09 -6.76
C ASN A 3 -5.96 23.43 -6.87
N LEU A 4 -5.39 23.04 -5.74
CA LEU A 4 -4.33 22.04 -5.69
C LEU A 4 -4.99 20.73 -6.14
N GLN A 5 -5.01 20.48 -7.45
CA GLN A 5 -5.20 19.13 -7.95
C GLN A 5 -3.99 18.34 -7.45
N ILE A 6 -4.19 17.56 -6.38
CA ILE A 6 -3.24 16.53 -5.98
C ILE A 6 -3.16 15.60 -7.20
N GLN A 7 -2.07 15.71 -7.96
CA GLN A 7 -1.83 14.81 -9.08
C GLN A 7 -1.66 13.40 -8.47
N ASN A 8 -2.69 12.59 -8.62
CA ASN A 8 -2.62 11.20 -8.20
C ASN A 8 -1.71 10.45 -9.19
N PRO A 9 -0.54 9.96 -8.75
CA PRO A 9 0.43 9.30 -9.64
C PRO A 9 -0.17 8.05 -10.32
N LEU A 10 -1.17 7.41 -9.71
CA LEU A 10 -1.90 6.31 -10.33
C LEU A 10 -2.74 6.78 -11.51
N SER A 11 -3.39 7.93 -11.43
CA SER A 11 -4.18 8.50 -12.54
C SER A 11 -3.30 8.81 -13.75
N GLU A 12 -2.12 9.38 -13.53
CA GLU A 12 -1.15 9.64 -14.59
C GLU A 12 -0.67 8.34 -15.25
N LEU A 13 -0.35 7.34 -14.45
CA LEU A 13 0.08 6.01 -14.93
C LEU A 13 -1.02 5.34 -15.77
N LEU A 14 -2.27 5.40 -15.32
CA LEU A 14 -3.41 4.85 -16.05
C LEU A 14 -3.65 5.56 -17.39
N GLN A 15 -3.49 6.89 -17.44
CA GLN A 15 -3.59 7.65 -18.69
C GLN A 15 -2.48 7.25 -19.67
N LYS A 16 -1.24 7.16 -19.19
CA LYS A 16 -0.09 6.70 -20.01
C LYS A 16 -0.28 5.28 -20.51
N ARG A 17 -0.82 4.37 -19.69
CA ARG A 17 -1.14 3.00 -20.10
C ARG A 17 -2.20 2.94 -21.20
N GLY A 18 -3.17 3.85 -21.21
CA GLY A 18 -4.16 3.96 -22.29
C GLY A 18 -3.52 4.23 -23.67
N GLN A 19 -2.35 4.85 -23.68
CA GLN A 19 -1.58 5.17 -24.88
C GLN A 19 -0.49 4.13 -25.19
N ASN A 20 0.07 3.48 -24.15
CA ASN A 20 1.13 2.48 -24.27
C ASN A 20 0.82 1.26 -23.39
N ARG A 21 0.46 0.14 -24.02
CA ARG A 21 0.09 -1.12 -23.33
C ARG A 21 1.25 -1.82 -22.62
N GLU A 22 2.49 -1.43 -22.89
CA GLU A 22 3.68 -1.99 -22.24
C GLU A 22 3.93 -1.41 -20.85
N MET A 23 3.17 -0.39 -20.44
CA MET A 23 3.29 0.20 -19.13
C MET A 23 2.47 -0.58 -18.08
N GLY A 24 3.07 -0.80 -16.93
CA GLY A 24 2.45 -1.45 -15.77
C GLY A 24 3.02 -0.95 -14.45
N LEU A 25 2.32 -1.27 -13.38
CA LEU A 25 2.77 -1.08 -12.01
C LEU A 25 2.82 -2.45 -11.36
N TYR A 26 3.98 -2.86 -10.84
CA TYR A 26 4.06 -4.06 -10.01
C TYR A 26 3.69 -3.72 -8.57
N SER A 27 3.12 -4.69 -7.86
CA SER A 27 2.89 -4.61 -6.43
C SER A 27 4.04 -5.31 -5.68
N CYS A 28 4.64 -4.59 -4.74
CA CYS A 28 5.56 -5.14 -3.75
C CYS A 28 4.74 -5.55 -2.52
N CYS A 29 4.18 -6.76 -2.54
CA CYS A 29 3.43 -7.30 -1.40
C CYS A 29 4.39 -7.80 -0.32
N SER A 30 4.79 -6.90 0.57
CA SER A 30 5.72 -7.21 1.66
C SER A 30 5.63 -6.20 2.80
N ALA A 31 5.80 -6.68 4.03
CA ALA A 31 6.03 -5.86 5.21
C ALA A 31 7.48 -5.98 5.73
N ASN A 32 8.36 -6.62 4.96
CA ASN A 32 9.77 -6.76 5.30
C ASN A 32 10.55 -5.51 4.89
N GLU A 33 11.26 -4.89 5.84
CA GLU A 33 12.02 -3.66 5.63
C GLU A 33 13.02 -3.77 4.48
N TYR A 34 13.79 -4.84 4.38
CA TYR A 34 14.83 -4.98 3.35
C TYR A 34 14.24 -5.11 1.95
N VAL A 35 13.11 -5.82 1.82
CA VAL A 35 12.40 -5.97 0.56
C VAL A 35 11.84 -4.62 0.11
N ILE A 36 11.22 -3.88 1.04
CA ILE A 36 10.65 -2.56 0.75
C ILE A 36 11.76 -1.58 0.35
N ARG A 37 12.89 -1.54 1.07
CA ARG A 37 14.04 -0.70 0.72
C ARG A 37 14.57 -1.01 -0.68
N ALA A 38 14.68 -2.29 -1.04
CA ALA A 38 15.11 -2.69 -2.39
C ALA A 38 14.12 -2.20 -3.46
N ALA A 39 12.81 -2.29 -3.20
CA ALA A 39 11.77 -1.77 -4.09
C ALA A 39 11.87 -0.23 -4.25
N LEU A 40 12.04 0.51 -3.14
CA LEU A 40 12.21 1.96 -3.15
C LEU A 40 13.45 2.39 -3.95
N ARG A 41 14.60 1.76 -3.69
CA ARG A 41 15.85 2.02 -4.43
C ARG A 41 15.68 1.76 -5.92
N ARG A 42 15.07 0.63 -6.27
CA ARG A 42 14.81 0.29 -7.67
C ARG A 42 13.88 1.28 -8.36
N ALA A 43 12.80 1.70 -7.67
CA ALA A 43 11.89 2.70 -8.19
C ALA A 43 12.56 4.08 -8.35
N LYS A 44 13.43 4.46 -7.40
CA LYS A 44 14.24 5.68 -7.47
C LYS A 44 15.18 5.69 -8.68
N ASP A 45 15.92 4.59 -8.90
CA ASP A 45 16.86 4.46 -10.02
C ASP A 45 16.15 4.55 -11.39
N ARG A 46 14.87 4.20 -11.44
CA ARG A 46 14.05 4.24 -12.66
C ARG A 46 13.15 5.45 -12.76
N ASP A 47 13.16 6.30 -11.74
CA ASP A 47 12.26 7.45 -11.62
C ASP A 47 10.77 7.07 -11.76
N THR A 48 10.37 5.95 -11.13
CA THR A 48 9.03 5.37 -11.24
C THR A 48 8.27 5.40 -9.91
N VAL A 49 6.95 5.24 -10.00
CA VAL A 49 6.06 4.99 -8.87
C VAL A 49 6.31 3.58 -8.33
N VAL A 50 6.18 3.39 -7.02
CA VAL A 50 6.18 2.09 -6.36
C VAL A 50 4.89 1.90 -5.57
N LEU A 51 4.28 0.71 -5.72
CA LEU A 51 3.16 0.28 -4.88
C LEU A 51 3.69 -0.75 -3.87
N VAL A 52 3.52 -0.47 -2.59
CA VAL A 52 3.81 -1.41 -1.50
C VAL A 52 2.50 -1.80 -0.83
N GLU A 53 2.26 -3.09 -0.72
CA GLU A 53 1.04 -3.64 -0.13
C GLU A 53 1.37 -4.60 1.00
N ALA A 54 0.44 -4.75 1.95
CA ALA A 54 0.49 -5.78 2.97
C ALA A 54 -0.81 -6.58 2.99
N THR A 55 -0.72 -7.87 3.29
CA THR A 55 -1.90 -8.71 3.46
C THR A 55 -2.60 -8.47 4.80
N ALA A 56 -3.87 -8.87 4.92
CA ALA A 56 -4.61 -8.82 6.18
C ALA A 56 -3.92 -9.58 7.33
N ASN A 57 -3.14 -10.62 7.02
CA ASN A 57 -2.35 -11.35 8.03
C ASN A 57 -1.12 -10.57 8.49
N GLN A 58 -0.53 -9.77 7.62
CA GLN A 58 0.65 -8.95 7.92
C GLN A 58 0.28 -7.72 8.74
N VAL A 59 -0.73 -6.99 8.27
CA VAL A 59 -1.15 -5.68 8.79
C VAL A 59 -2.66 -5.64 8.85
N ASN A 60 -3.23 -5.43 10.03
CA ASN A 60 -4.67 -5.26 10.20
C ASN A 60 -4.97 -4.37 11.41
N GLN A 61 -6.24 -4.08 11.67
CA GLN A 61 -6.67 -3.22 12.77
C GLN A 61 -6.23 -3.72 14.16
N ASN A 62 -5.88 -5.01 14.28
CA ASN A 62 -5.38 -5.64 15.50
C ASN A 62 -3.85 -5.81 15.50
N GLY A 63 -3.14 -5.34 14.47
CA GLY A 63 -1.69 -5.38 14.32
C GLY A 63 -1.15 -6.47 13.40
N GLY A 64 -1.93 -7.49 13.05
CA GLY A 64 -1.43 -8.63 12.28
C GLY A 64 -0.23 -9.32 12.94
N TYR A 65 0.51 -10.15 12.20
CA TYR A 65 1.72 -10.78 12.76
C TYR A 65 2.92 -9.82 12.82
N THR A 66 2.86 -8.68 12.13
CA THR A 66 3.93 -7.66 12.19
C THR A 66 3.80 -6.72 13.38
N GLY A 67 2.64 -6.70 14.06
CA GLY A 67 2.30 -5.74 15.10
C GLY A 67 1.84 -4.38 14.55
N MET A 68 1.68 -4.21 13.23
CA MET A 68 1.33 -2.94 12.62
C MET A 68 -0.16 -2.87 12.24
N THR A 69 -0.79 -1.76 12.60
CA THR A 69 -2.06 -1.33 12.02
C THR A 69 -1.81 -0.66 10.65
N PRO A 70 -2.84 -0.44 9.80
CA PRO A 70 -2.67 0.28 8.53
C PRO A 70 -2.00 1.65 8.70
N VAL A 71 -2.37 2.41 9.71
CA VAL A 71 -1.73 3.71 10.04
C VAL A 71 -0.25 3.53 10.39
N ALA A 72 0.08 2.54 11.22
CA ALA A 72 1.46 2.25 11.59
C ALA A 72 2.29 1.76 10.39
N PHE A 73 1.68 0.96 9.50
CA PHE A 73 2.32 0.51 8.26
C PHE A 73 2.59 1.69 7.32
N ARG A 74 1.63 2.61 7.14
CA ARG A 74 1.85 3.82 6.35
C ARG A 74 3.00 4.67 6.93
N ALA A 75 3.03 4.88 8.25
CA ALA A 75 4.11 5.60 8.91
C ALA A 75 5.47 4.90 8.73
N PHE A 76 5.49 3.57 8.81
CA PHE A 76 6.67 2.76 8.55
C PHE A 76 7.19 2.94 7.10
N LEU A 77 6.30 2.90 6.11
CA LEU A 77 6.67 3.13 4.70
C LEU A 77 7.20 4.55 4.47
N ASN A 78 6.57 5.55 5.07
CA ASN A 78 7.01 6.95 4.97
C ASN A 78 8.43 7.13 5.52
N ARG A 79 8.72 6.53 6.69
CA ARG A 79 10.06 6.53 7.30
C ARG A 79 11.09 5.89 6.37
N LEU A 80 10.79 4.73 5.79
CA LEU A 80 11.70 4.06 4.86
C LEU A 80 11.94 4.89 3.59
N ALA A 81 10.90 5.53 3.06
CA ALA A 81 11.01 6.41 1.90
C ALA A 81 11.92 7.63 2.21
N GLU A 82 11.77 8.24 3.37
CA GLU A 82 12.61 9.34 3.82
C GLU A 82 14.08 8.91 3.95
N GLU A 83 14.36 7.79 4.62
CA GLU A 83 15.71 7.25 4.80
C GLU A 83 16.39 6.87 3.47
N GLU A 84 15.62 6.41 2.48
CA GLU A 84 16.11 6.09 1.12
C GLU A 84 16.12 7.32 0.18
N ASN A 85 15.71 8.50 0.66
CA ASN A 85 15.51 9.70 -0.15
C ASN A 85 14.62 9.44 -1.37
N PHE A 86 13.52 8.71 -1.16
CA PHE A 86 12.51 8.41 -2.17
C PHE A 86 11.36 9.42 -2.09
N PRO A 87 10.90 10.00 -3.23
CA PRO A 87 9.80 10.95 -3.24
C PRO A 87 8.50 10.32 -2.73
N ILE A 88 7.93 10.90 -1.67
CA ILE A 88 6.74 10.35 -1.01
C ILE A 88 5.49 10.36 -1.90
N ASP A 89 5.40 11.30 -2.83
CA ASP A 89 4.33 11.42 -3.83
C ASP A 89 4.37 10.30 -4.88
N LYS A 90 5.48 9.54 -4.98
CA LYS A 90 5.63 8.35 -5.81
C LYS A 90 5.45 7.04 -5.03
N LEU A 91 5.21 7.10 -3.72
CA LEU A 91 4.94 5.93 -2.88
C LEU A 91 3.44 5.71 -2.73
N LEU A 92 2.93 4.64 -3.32
CA LEU A 92 1.58 4.16 -3.11
C LEU A 92 1.59 3.09 -2.00
N CYS A 93 0.65 3.22 -1.06
CA CYS A 93 0.41 2.23 -0.02
C CYS A 93 -0.93 1.55 -0.28
N GLY A 94 -0.95 0.23 -0.22
CA GLY A 94 -2.14 -0.57 -0.47
C GLY A 94 -2.26 -1.74 0.48
N GLY A 95 -3.35 -2.48 0.30
CA GLY A 95 -3.57 -3.74 0.97
C GLY A 95 -3.90 -4.83 -0.04
N ASP A 96 -3.39 -6.02 0.22
CA ASP A 96 -3.61 -7.21 -0.59
C ASP A 96 -4.38 -8.25 0.22
N HIS A 97 -5.29 -8.98 -0.40
CA HIS A 97 -6.10 -10.01 0.27
C HIS A 97 -6.81 -9.50 1.54
N LEU A 98 -7.43 -8.32 1.49
CA LEU A 98 -8.14 -7.72 2.64
C LEU A 98 -9.50 -8.34 2.95
N GLY A 99 -9.78 -9.50 2.40
CA GLY A 99 -11.01 -10.25 2.66
C GLY A 99 -11.05 -10.95 4.02
N PRO A 100 -12.09 -11.78 4.28
CA PRO A 100 -12.35 -12.36 5.59
C PRO A 100 -11.46 -13.55 5.96
N LEU A 101 -10.52 -13.98 5.11
CA LEU A 101 -9.70 -15.19 5.32
C LEU A 101 -8.90 -15.19 6.63
N THR A 102 -8.50 -14.02 7.12
CA THR A 102 -7.80 -13.86 8.41
C THR A 102 -8.68 -14.27 9.60
N TRP A 103 -10.00 -14.25 9.43
CA TRP A 103 -10.99 -14.49 10.49
C TRP A 103 -11.89 -15.71 10.23
N THR A 104 -11.40 -16.72 9.52
CA THR A 104 -12.17 -17.94 9.21
C THR A 104 -12.59 -18.76 10.43
N HIS A 105 -12.02 -18.48 11.60
CA HIS A 105 -12.40 -19.05 12.89
C HIS A 105 -13.66 -18.37 13.51
N LEU A 106 -14.10 -17.26 12.95
CA LEU A 106 -15.30 -16.53 13.37
C LEU A 106 -16.52 -16.90 12.49
N PRO A 107 -17.74 -16.64 12.96
CA PRO A 107 -18.93 -16.68 12.10
C PRO A 107 -18.78 -15.76 10.89
N GLU A 108 -19.37 -16.14 9.74
CA GLU A 108 -19.24 -15.40 8.48
C GLU A 108 -19.52 -13.89 8.62
N ALA A 109 -20.62 -13.55 9.30
CA ALA A 109 -21.02 -12.15 9.48
C ALA A 109 -19.96 -11.33 10.24
N GLU A 110 -19.30 -11.92 11.24
CA GLU A 110 -18.24 -11.28 12.01
C GLU A 110 -16.94 -11.17 11.20
N ALA A 111 -16.59 -12.22 10.46
CA ALA A 111 -15.44 -12.22 9.59
C ALA A 111 -15.56 -11.14 8.49
N MET A 112 -16.74 -11.03 7.88
CA MET A 112 -17.02 -10.00 6.87
C MET A 112 -17.02 -8.59 7.47
N LYS A 113 -17.54 -8.41 8.69
CA LYS A 113 -17.47 -7.12 9.39
C LYS A 113 -16.02 -6.70 9.63
N ASN A 114 -15.18 -7.61 10.14
CA ASN A 114 -13.75 -7.34 10.38
C ASN A 114 -13.02 -7.00 9.07
N ALA A 115 -13.33 -7.67 7.98
CA ALA A 115 -12.76 -7.36 6.66
C ALA A 115 -13.18 -5.96 6.19
N GLY A 116 -14.43 -5.57 6.37
CA GLY A 116 -14.92 -4.22 6.05
C GLY A 116 -14.24 -3.13 6.89
N GLU A 117 -14.03 -3.38 8.19
CA GLU A 117 -13.30 -2.47 9.08
C GLU A 117 -11.83 -2.33 8.66
N LEU A 118 -11.19 -3.43 8.24
CA LEU A 118 -9.83 -3.39 7.73
C LEU A 118 -9.70 -2.54 6.47
N ILE A 119 -10.58 -2.76 5.48
CA ILE A 119 -10.59 -1.95 4.24
C ILE A 119 -10.77 -0.47 4.57
N ARG A 120 -11.71 -0.14 5.48
CA ARG A 120 -11.89 1.23 5.94
C ARG A 120 -10.62 1.81 6.57
N SER A 121 -9.92 1.02 7.38
CA SER A 121 -8.68 1.44 8.04
C SER A 121 -7.57 1.75 7.03
N TYR A 122 -7.45 0.98 5.96
CA TYR A 122 -6.50 1.24 4.87
C TYR A 122 -6.84 2.52 4.09
N VAL A 123 -8.13 2.76 3.83
CA VAL A 123 -8.57 3.97 3.10
C VAL A 123 -8.30 5.24 3.92
N LEU A 124 -8.34 5.15 5.25
CA LEU A 124 -8.13 6.28 6.14
C LEU A 124 -6.66 6.52 6.51
N ALA A 125 -5.76 5.56 6.26
CA ALA A 125 -4.33 5.65 6.54
C ALA A 125 -3.56 6.34 5.40
#